data_b82671469cb2c0cf8f6aa1b1f26eb7d8
#
_entry.id   b82671469cb2c0cf8f6aa1b1f26eb7d8
#
_cell.length_a   1.000
_cell.length_b   1.000
_cell.length_c   1.000
_cell.angle_alpha   90.00
_cell.angle_beta   90.00
_cell.angle_gamma   90.00
#
_symmetry.space_group_name_H-M   'P 1'
#
loop_
_entity.id
_entity.type
_entity.pdbx_description
1 polymer ?
#
loop_
_entity_poly.entity_id
_entity_poly.type
_entity_poly.pdbx_seq_one_letter_code
_entity_poly.pdbx_strand_id
1 'polypeptide(L)'
;MHNQTEELSIEDYKLDLENRIRNLLWTVSGDYTLDVKPDVSLFLRSREIALYDGIKQGAFAKYFDKNLLGLYLVKKIYLDASEAELTSLAQLCIEGAVGEKICEERPGVRHMRKKALEDILDQEYETLPSYDRLLDRLKIAVFRDVIAGSVQPVEKKLAAFRDRIYECGKTEDTMELIRIIDNLYNTVIDPDFEKKKGSLERVMAVTLEELTEFGWEDYLNEEMYEDALENYVEKITERMTDLEDASLTED
;
A
#
# COMPACT_ATOMS: atom_id res chain seq x y z
N MET A 1 29.92 19.01 -37.45
CA MET A 1 28.86 18.14 -36.96
C MET A 1 28.44 18.65 -35.59
N HIS A 2 27.33 19.45 -35.54
CA HIS A 2 26.75 19.91 -34.28
C HIS A 2 25.91 18.77 -33.74
N ASN A 3 26.31 18.20 -32.61
CA ASN A 3 25.44 17.39 -31.78
C ASN A 3 24.39 18.35 -31.20
N GLN A 4 23.22 18.44 -31.81
CA GLN A 4 22.01 18.89 -31.16
C GLN A 4 21.62 17.76 -30.21
N THR A 5 22.02 17.84 -28.95
CA THR A 5 21.30 17.21 -27.86
C THR A 5 19.96 17.96 -27.80
N GLU A 6 18.90 17.38 -28.38
CA GLU A 6 17.54 17.84 -28.15
C GLU A 6 17.31 17.83 -26.64
N GLU A 7 17.21 19.01 -26.04
CA GLU A 7 16.67 19.16 -24.69
C GLU A 7 15.22 18.67 -24.77
N LEU A 8 14.97 17.47 -24.22
CA LEU A 8 13.63 16.97 -24.03
C LEU A 8 12.83 18.00 -23.23
N SER A 9 11.67 18.39 -23.75
CA SER A 9 10.78 19.27 -23.00
C SER A 9 10.35 18.59 -21.70
N ILE A 10 9.95 19.36 -20.69
CA ILE A 10 9.45 18.80 -19.42
C ILE A 10 8.26 17.87 -19.68
N GLU A 11 7.44 18.17 -20.69
CA GLU A 11 6.30 17.34 -21.08
C GLU A 11 6.74 16.01 -21.72
N ASP A 12 7.76 16.02 -22.58
CA ASP A 12 8.31 14.79 -23.15
C ASP A 12 8.95 13.89 -22.07
N TYR A 13 9.63 14.50 -21.10
CA TYR A 13 10.18 13.77 -19.95
C TYR A 13 9.08 13.11 -19.09
N LYS A 14 8.00 13.84 -18.80
CA LYS A 14 6.84 13.31 -18.06
C LYS A 14 6.23 12.13 -18.80
N LEU A 15 5.95 12.29 -20.08
CA LEU A 15 5.36 11.23 -20.91
C LEU A 15 6.26 9.97 -20.98
N ASP A 16 7.58 10.14 -21.13
CA ASP A 16 8.52 9.01 -21.11
C ASP A 16 8.50 8.29 -19.76
N LEU A 17 8.48 9.04 -18.64
CA LEU A 17 8.44 8.46 -17.30
C LEU A 17 7.12 7.71 -17.05
N GLU A 18 5.97 8.29 -17.41
CA GLU A 18 4.67 7.64 -17.32
C GLU A 18 4.62 6.32 -18.10
N ASN A 19 5.10 6.34 -19.34
CA ASN A 19 5.15 5.14 -20.16
C ASN A 19 6.06 4.06 -19.56
N ARG A 20 7.17 4.44 -18.94
CA ARG A 20 8.07 3.49 -18.25
C ARG A 20 7.42 2.90 -17.01
N ILE A 21 6.75 3.72 -16.20
CA ILE A 21 6.03 3.27 -15.01
C ILE A 21 4.93 2.28 -15.42
N ARG A 22 4.11 2.62 -16.43
CA ARG A 22 3.07 1.75 -16.97
C ARG A 22 3.63 0.42 -17.48
N ASN A 23 4.69 0.46 -18.26
CA ASN A 23 5.34 -0.76 -18.76
C ASN A 23 5.91 -1.64 -17.63
N LEU A 24 6.47 -1.05 -16.58
CA LEU A 24 6.94 -1.78 -15.42
C LEU A 24 5.78 -2.41 -14.65
N LEU A 25 4.71 -1.67 -14.41
CA LEU A 25 3.50 -2.15 -13.76
C LEU A 25 2.92 -3.35 -14.53
N TRP A 26 2.70 -3.23 -15.83
CA TRP A 26 2.20 -4.31 -16.67
C TRP A 26 3.13 -5.53 -16.71
N THR A 27 4.44 -5.29 -16.82
CA THR A 27 5.42 -6.38 -16.86
C THR A 27 5.49 -7.15 -15.54
N VAL A 28 5.24 -6.48 -14.42
CA VAL A 28 5.30 -7.09 -13.09
C VAL A 28 3.99 -7.77 -12.73
N SER A 29 2.86 -7.11 -12.97
CA SER A 29 1.53 -7.66 -12.69
C SER A 29 1.12 -8.78 -13.63
N GLY A 30 1.57 -8.73 -14.90
CA GLY A 30 1.05 -9.57 -15.98
C GLY A 30 -0.30 -9.09 -16.50
N ASP A 31 -0.81 -7.98 -16.00
CA ASP A 31 -2.10 -7.40 -16.36
C ASP A 31 -1.91 -6.08 -17.12
N TYR A 32 -2.28 -6.07 -18.39
CA TYR A 32 -2.14 -4.92 -19.30
C TYR A 32 -3.34 -3.96 -19.24
N THR A 33 -4.37 -4.28 -18.46
CA THR A 33 -5.55 -3.43 -18.25
C THR A 33 -5.37 -2.43 -17.12
N LEU A 34 -4.37 -2.68 -16.23
CA LEU A 34 -4.07 -1.80 -15.12
C LEU A 34 -3.63 -0.42 -15.64
N ASP A 35 -4.34 0.62 -15.23
CA ASP A 35 -3.93 1.99 -15.49
C ASP A 35 -3.20 2.58 -14.29
N VAL A 36 -2.14 3.32 -14.58
CA VAL A 36 -1.44 4.15 -13.60
C VAL A 36 -1.99 5.55 -13.80
N LYS A 37 -2.73 6.06 -12.83
CA LYS A 37 -2.91 7.52 -12.73
C LYS A 37 -1.62 8.06 -12.08
N PRO A 38 -0.69 8.65 -12.84
CA PRO A 38 0.50 9.22 -12.23
C PRO A 38 0.06 10.40 -11.37
N ASP A 39 0.28 10.27 -10.08
CA ASP A 39 0.15 11.41 -9.19
C ASP A 39 1.16 12.49 -9.62
N VAL A 40 0.69 13.72 -9.73
CA VAL A 40 1.54 14.88 -10.08
C VAL A 40 2.74 14.97 -9.12
N SER A 41 2.60 14.50 -7.88
CA SER A 41 3.68 14.41 -6.91
C SER A 41 4.81 13.46 -7.31
N LEU A 42 4.54 12.45 -8.16
CA LEU A 42 5.58 11.55 -8.68
C LEU A 42 6.61 12.28 -9.53
N PHE A 43 6.23 13.36 -10.22
CA PHE A 43 7.16 14.17 -11.02
C PHE A 43 8.06 15.09 -10.20
N LEU A 44 7.69 15.32 -8.94
CA LEU A 44 8.49 16.08 -7.98
C LEU A 44 9.47 15.18 -7.20
N ARG A 45 9.32 13.86 -7.31
CA ARG A 45 10.19 12.87 -6.66
C ARG A 45 11.30 12.42 -7.60
N SER A 46 12.30 11.73 -7.05
CA SER A 46 13.34 11.15 -7.89
C SER A 46 12.75 10.12 -8.85
N ARG A 47 13.40 9.98 -10.02
CA ARG A 47 13.03 8.99 -11.04
C ARG A 47 13.00 7.56 -10.46
N GLU A 48 13.94 7.26 -9.58
CA GLU A 48 14.09 5.96 -8.94
C GLU A 48 12.88 5.62 -8.06
N ILE A 49 12.36 6.62 -7.32
CA ILE A 49 11.13 6.46 -6.52
C ILE A 49 9.95 6.14 -7.44
N ALA A 50 9.76 6.93 -8.50
CA ALA A 50 8.63 6.76 -9.42
C ALA A 50 8.65 5.38 -10.12
N LEU A 51 9.80 4.94 -10.60
CA LEU A 51 9.95 3.63 -11.24
C LEU A 51 9.74 2.48 -10.24
N TYR A 52 10.27 2.61 -9.03
CA TYR A 52 10.08 1.59 -8.00
C TYR A 52 8.63 1.51 -7.54
N ASP A 53 7.92 2.63 -7.42
CA ASP A 53 6.50 2.65 -7.11
C ASP A 53 5.66 1.91 -8.17
N GLY A 54 5.95 2.08 -9.46
CA GLY A 54 5.32 1.30 -10.53
C GLY A 54 5.54 -0.21 -10.40
N ILE A 55 6.77 -0.62 -10.07
CA ILE A 55 7.09 -2.03 -9.81
C ILE A 55 6.33 -2.56 -8.59
N LYS A 56 6.29 -1.80 -7.51
CA LYS A 56 5.62 -2.15 -6.26
C LYS A 56 4.11 -2.29 -6.45
N GLN A 57 3.48 -1.36 -7.17
CA GLN A 57 2.06 -1.42 -7.51
C GLN A 57 1.75 -2.63 -8.40
N GLY A 58 2.58 -2.93 -9.40
CA GLY A 58 2.43 -4.13 -10.24
C GLY A 58 2.57 -5.43 -9.45
N ALA A 59 3.53 -5.49 -8.52
CA ALA A 59 3.69 -6.64 -7.64
C ALA A 59 2.50 -6.77 -6.68
N PHE A 60 1.99 -5.66 -6.16
CA PHE A 60 0.81 -5.67 -5.31
C PHE A 60 -0.42 -6.21 -6.06
N ALA A 61 -0.71 -5.71 -7.25
CA ALA A 61 -1.82 -6.18 -8.08
C ALA A 61 -1.70 -7.66 -8.49
N LYS A 62 -0.47 -8.19 -8.56
CA LYS A 62 -0.22 -9.62 -8.85
C LYS A 62 -0.60 -10.56 -7.69
N TYR A 63 -0.40 -10.11 -6.46
CA TYR A 63 -0.53 -10.97 -5.27
C TYR A 63 -1.74 -10.65 -4.41
N PHE A 64 -2.30 -9.43 -4.53
CA PHE A 64 -3.35 -8.93 -3.68
C PHE A 64 -4.44 -8.22 -4.49
N ASP A 65 -5.64 -8.23 -3.95
CA ASP A 65 -6.78 -7.49 -4.50
C ASP A 65 -6.68 -6.00 -4.10
N LYS A 66 -6.28 -5.17 -5.08
CA LYS A 66 -6.15 -3.72 -4.87
C LYS A 66 -7.49 -3.04 -4.60
N ASN A 67 -8.60 -3.58 -5.17
CA ASN A 67 -9.92 -3.01 -5.03
C ASN A 67 -10.45 -3.24 -3.61
N LEU A 68 -10.24 -4.44 -3.07
CA LEU A 68 -10.61 -4.76 -1.70
C LEU A 68 -9.85 -3.91 -0.68
N LEU A 69 -8.53 -3.69 -0.89
CA LEU A 69 -7.77 -2.78 -0.04
C LEU A 69 -8.26 -1.34 -0.19
N GLY A 70 -8.48 -0.86 -1.41
CA GLY A 70 -9.02 0.48 -1.68
C GLY A 70 -10.37 0.70 -0.99
N LEU A 71 -11.28 -0.26 -1.11
CA LEU A 71 -12.57 -0.24 -0.42
C LEU A 71 -12.44 -0.12 1.10
N TYR A 72 -11.54 -0.90 1.72
CA TYR A 72 -11.25 -0.78 3.15
C TYR A 72 -10.77 0.63 3.52
N LEU A 73 -9.81 1.18 2.75
CA LEU A 73 -9.28 2.52 3.03
C LEU A 73 -10.36 3.58 2.99
N VAL A 74 -11.19 3.60 1.94
CA VAL A 74 -12.31 4.54 1.79
C VAL A 74 -13.30 4.41 2.95
N LYS A 75 -13.72 3.20 3.29
CA LYS A 75 -14.65 2.95 4.40
C LYS A 75 -14.09 3.41 5.75
N LYS A 76 -12.79 3.20 5.98
CA LYS A 76 -12.16 3.64 7.23
C LYS A 76 -12.00 5.15 7.29
N ILE A 77 -11.70 5.81 6.16
CA ILE A 77 -11.67 7.28 6.04
C ILE A 77 -13.08 7.86 6.27
N TYR A 78 -14.11 7.26 5.67
CA TYR A 78 -15.51 7.63 5.94
C TYR A 78 -15.86 7.61 7.44
N LEU A 79 -15.33 6.66 8.19
CA LEU A 79 -15.46 6.59 9.64
C LEU A 79 -14.49 7.52 10.40
N ASP A 80 -13.93 8.52 9.73
CA ASP A 80 -13.12 9.59 10.32
C ASP A 80 -11.66 9.18 10.65
N ALA A 81 -11.13 8.18 9.94
CA ALA A 81 -9.69 7.93 10.00
C ALA A 81 -8.91 9.02 9.24
N SER A 82 -7.71 9.33 9.71
CA SER A 82 -6.79 10.23 9.00
C SER A 82 -6.35 9.60 7.68
N GLU A 83 -6.80 10.17 6.56
CA GLU A 83 -6.46 9.71 5.21
C GLU A 83 -4.95 9.64 5.00
N ALA A 84 -4.24 10.72 5.31
CA ALA A 84 -2.79 10.80 5.10
C ALA A 84 -2.02 9.74 5.90
N GLU A 85 -2.40 9.51 7.16
CA GLU A 85 -1.73 8.54 8.03
C GLU A 85 -2.11 7.10 7.66
N LEU A 86 -3.39 6.85 7.35
CA LEU A 86 -3.87 5.53 6.94
C LEU A 86 -3.23 5.11 5.61
N THR A 87 -3.22 6.00 4.61
CA THR A 87 -2.58 5.76 3.31
C THR A 87 -1.08 5.53 3.47
N SER A 88 -0.41 6.34 4.29
CA SER A 88 1.02 6.19 4.59
C SER A 88 1.34 4.85 5.25
N LEU A 89 0.52 4.41 6.20
CA LEU A 89 0.64 3.11 6.85
C LEU A 89 0.39 1.96 5.87
N ALA A 90 -0.66 2.06 5.04
CA ALA A 90 -0.97 1.06 4.02
C ALA A 90 0.20 0.90 3.03
N GLN A 91 0.79 1.99 2.56
CA GLN A 91 1.97 1.98 1.70
C GLN A 91 3.19 1.28 2.35
N LEU A 92 3.39 1.48 3.65
CA LEU A 92 4.43 0.79 4.40
C LEU A 92 4.16 -0.72 4.52
N CYS A 93 2.91 -1.10 4.75
CA CYS A 93 2.50 -2.51 4.80
C CYS A 93 2.60 -3.18 3.42
N ILE A 94 2.25 -2.47 2.34
CA ILE A 94 2.46 -2.94 0.96
C ILE A 94 3.96 -3.15 0.69
N GLU A 95 4.82 -2.23 1.13
CA GLU A 95 6.27 -2.39 1.03
C GLU A 95 6.74 -3.67 1.74
N GLY A 96 6.23 -3.93 2.95
CA GLY A 96 6.50 -5.16 3.69
C GLY A 96 5.98 -6.41 2.98
N ALA A 97 4.80 -6.32 2.35
CA ALA A 97 4.13 -7.45 1.70
C ALA A 97 4.80 -7.90 0.39
N VAL A 98 5.24 -6.96 -0.43
CA VAL A 98 5.72 -7.29 -1.80
C VAL A 98 7.20 -6.97 -2.04
N GLY A 99 7.80 -6.10 -1.22
CA GLY A 99 9.15 -5.59 -1.50
C GLY A 99 10.23 -6.67 -1.57
N GLU A 100 10.21 -7.69 -0.72
CA GLU A 100 11.16 -8.79 -0.78
C GLU A 100 10.76 -9.83 -1.85
N LYS A 101 9.45 -10.15 -1.95
CA LYS A 101 8.93 -11.06 -2.99
C LYS A 101 9.37 -10.65 -4.39
N ILE A 102 9.25 -9.35 -4.72
CA ILE A 102 9.66 -8.86 -6.04
C ILE A 102 11.18 -8.90 -6.24
N CYS A 103 11.98 -8.70 -5.18
CA CYS A 103 13.43 -8.80 -5.24
C CYS A 103 13.91 -10.26 -5.42
N GLU A 104 13.18 -11.23 -4.90
CA GLU A 104 13.44 -12.66 -5.11
C GLU A 104 13.11 -13.07 -6.55
N GLU A 105 11.97 -12.65 -7.08
CA GLU A 105 11.58 -12.94 -8.46
C GLU A 105 12.45 -12.21 -9.51
N ARG A 106 12.87 -11.00 -9.18
CA ARG A 106 13.59 -10.08 -10.08
C ARG A 106 14.77 -9.44 -9.35
N PRO A 107 15.90 -10.13 -9.20
CA PRO A 107 17.04 -9.66 -8.41
C PRO A 107 17.55 -8.25 -8.78
N GLY A 108 17.40 -7.85 -10.06
CA GLY A 108 17.75 -6.51 -10.53
C GLY A 108 16.95 -5.38 -9.88
N VAL A 109 15.77 -5.65 -9.33
CA VAL A 109 14.94 -4.66 -8.63
C VAL A 109 15.54 -4.28 -7.28
N ARG A 110 16.34 -5.14 -6.65
CA ARG A 110 16.91 -4.89 -5.31
C ARG A 110 17.72 -3.59 -5.22
N HIS A 111 18.51 -3.31 -6.23
CA HIS A 111 19.28 -2.06 -6.28
C HIS A 111 18.37 -0.83 -6.42
N MET A 112 17.35 -0.91 -7.29
CA MET A 112 16.38 0.17 -7.51
C MET A 112 15.55 0.42 -6.24
N ARG A 113 15.07 -0.63 -5.58
CA ARG A 113 14.38 -0.56 -4.29
C ARG A 113 15.20 0.18 -3.25
N LYS A 114 16.45 -0.26 -3.07
CA LYS A 114 17.37 0.37 -2.12
C LYS A 114 17.53 1.85 -2.41
N LYS A 115 17.85 2.21 -3.67
CA LYS A 115 18.04 3.61 -4.09
C LYS A 115 16.78 4.45 -3.89
N ALA A 116 15.60 3.92 -4.25
CA ALA A 116 14.32 4.61 -4.05
C ALA A 116 14.06 4.90 -2.56
N LEU A 117 14.34 3.94 -1.67
CA LEU A 117 14.15 4.12 -0.23
C LEU A 117 15.19 5.07 0.39
N GLU A 118 16.44 5.10 -0.11
CA GLU A 118 17.45 6.11 0.23
C GLU A 118 16.93 7.50 -0.15
N ASP A 119 16.50 7.69 -1.40
CA ASP A 119 15.98 8.97 -1.90
C ASP A 119 14.73 9.45 -1.13
N ILE A 120 13.84 8.52 -0.71
CA ILE A 120 12.69 8.87 0.16
C ILE A 120 13.17 9.37 1.51
N LEU A 121 14.13 8.68 2.14
CA LEU A 121 14.67 9.12 3.43
C LEU A 121 15.32 10.51 3.33
N ASP A 122 16.10 10.75 2.28
CA ASP A 122 16.78 12.02 2.08
C ASP A 122 15.77 13.16 1.81
N GLN A 123 14.74 12.92 0.99
CA GLN A 123 13.78 13.96 0.61
C GLN A 123 12.72 14.26 1.67
N GLU A 124 12.20 13.23 2.34
CA GLU A 124 11.09 13.38 3.26
C GLU A 124 11.54 13.63 4.72
N TYR A 125 12.73 13.15 5.11
CA TYR A 125 13.12 13.11 6.51
C TYR A 125 14.37 13.92 6.89
N GLU A 126 15.23 14.33 5.96
CA GLU A 126 16.35 15.20 6.28
C GLU A 126 15.92 16.64 6.65
N THR A 127 14.77 17.07 6.14
CA THR A 127 14.26 18.45 6.30
C THR A 127 13.24 18.62 7.42
N LEU A 128 12.76 17.54 8.06
CA LEU A 128 11.73 17.61 9.10
C LEU A 128 12.37 17.76 10.49
N PRO A 129 12.00 18.82 11.24
CA PRO A 129 12.62 19.10 12.54
C PRO A 129 12.19 18.19 13.69
N SER A 130 11.25 17.25 13.50
CA SER A 130 10.84 16.33 14.55
C SER A 130 10.29 15.02 13.99
N TYR A 131 11.02 13.94 14.23
CA TYR A 131 10.58 12.54 14.01
C TYR A 131 9.69 12.07 15.19
N ASP A 132 8.75 12.91 15.65
CA ASP A 132 7.99 12.60 16.86
C ASP A 132 6.85 11.63 16.62
N ARG A 133 6.40 11.50 15.36
CA ARG A 133 5.34 10.57 15.02
C ARG A 133 5.86 9.14 14.99
N LEU A 134 5.17 8.26 15.70
CA LEU A 134 5.54 6.84 15.75
C LEU A 134 5.55 6.18 14.36
N LEU A 135 4.64 6.58 13.47
CA LEU A 135 4.58 6.10 12.08
C LEU A 135 5.84 6.48 11.29
N ASP A 136 6.33 7.73 11.41
CA ASP A 136 7.54 8.17 10.71
C ASP A 136 8.77 7.40 11.20
N ARG A 137 8.87 7.20 12.52
CA ARG A 137 9.94 6.39 13.11
C ARG A 137 9.89 4.94 12.63
N LEU A 138 8.68 4.39 12.45
CA LEU A 138 8.48 3.04 11.93
C LEU A 138 8.91 2.94 10.46
N LYS A 139 8.51 3.89 9.61
CA LYS A 139 8.95 3.97 8.21
C LYS A 139 10.46 4.04 8.09
N ILE A 140 11.09 4.95 8.84
CA ILE A 140 12.55 5.10 8.86
C ILE A 140 13.23 3.79 9.29
N ALA A 141 12.72 3.11 10.30
CA ALA A 141 13.29 1.85 10.77
C ALA A 141 13.23 0.76 9.69
N VAL A 142 12.07 0.58 9.05
CA VAL A 142 11.88 -0.40 7.96
C VAL A 142 12.78 -0.08 6.77
N PHE A 143 12.83 1.18 6.33
CA PHE A 143 13.63 1.58 5.18
C PHE A 143 15.13 1.40 5.44
N ARG A 144 15.61 1.78 6.63
CA ARG A 144 17.01 1.55 7.04
C ARG A 144 17.39 0.08 7.07
N ASP A 145 16.49 -0.81 7.50
CA ASP A 145 16.72 -2.25 7.47
C ASP A 145 16.91 -2.75 6.03
N VAL A 146 16.04 -2.32 5.11
CA VAL A 146 16.15 -2.67 3.68
C VAL A 146 17.45 -2.14 3.07
N ILE A 147 17.79 -0.89 3.35
CA ILE A 147 19.01 -0.24 2.84
C ILE A 147 20.26 -0.95 3.36
N ALA A 148 20.29 -1.28 4.64
CA ALA A 148 21.39 -1.99 5.28
C ALA A 148 21.46 -3.48 4.89
N GLY A 149 20.35 -4.07 4.40
CA GLY A 149 20.22 -5.50 4.15
C GLY A 149 20.21 -6.35 5.43
N SER A 150 19.93 -5.73 6.57
CA SER A 150 19.85 -6.38 7.87
C SER A 150 19.04 -5.58 8.87
N VAL A 151 18.37 -6.27 9.79
CA VAL A 151 17.57 -5.64 10.85
C VAL A 151 18.45 -4.83 11.78
N GLN A 152 18.18 -3.52 11.88
CA GLN A 152 18.94 -2.61 12.73
C GLN A 152 18.34 -2.53 14.15
N PRO A 153 19.14 -2.31 15.18
CA PRO A 153 18.64 -2.14 16.54
C PRO A 153 17.73 -0.91 16.67
N VAL A 154 16.56 -1.11 17.27
CA VAL A 154 15.61 -0.05 17.61
C VAL A 154 15.01 -0.31 18.98
N GLU A 155 14.29 0.63 19.56
CA GLU A 155 13.60 0.42 20.83
C GLU A 155 12.55 -0.71 20.73
N LYS A 156 12.32 -1.42 21.84
CA LYS A 156 11.47 -2.62 21.89
C LYS A 156 10.06 -2.43 21.34
N LYS A 157 9.43 -1.27 21.63
CA LYS A 157 8.08 -0.96 21.14
C LYS A 157 8.06 -0.82 19.62
N LEU A 158 9.03 -0.11 19.08
CA LEU A 158 9.16 0.10 17.64
C LEU A 158 9.50 -1.21 16.92
N ALA A 159 10.35 -2.06 17.52
CA ALA A 159 10.67 -3.39 16.99
C ALA A 159 9.41 -4.25 16.83
N ALA A 160 8.52 -4.27 17.82
CA ALA A 160 7.27 -5.03 17.74
C ALA A 160 6.36 -4.58 16.58
N PHE A 161 6.26 -3.28 16.31
CA PHE A 161 5.50 -2.78 15.15
C PHE A 161 6.20 -3.07 13.81
N ARG A 162 7.52 -2.94 13.75
CA ARG A 162 8.32 -3.31 12.60
C ARG A 162 8.15 -4.79 12.24
N ASP A 163 8.16 -5.67 13.23
CA ASP A 163 7.94 -7.10 13.03
C ASP A 163 6.56 -7.38 12.41
N ARG A 164 5.54 -6.59 12.77
CA ARG A 164 4.22 -6.64 12.12
C ARG A 164 4.27 -6.25 10.64
N ILE A 165 5.08 -5.23 10.27
CA ILE A 165 5.29 -4.90 8.85
C ILE A 165 5.94 -6.07 8.11
N TYR A 166 6.88 -6.78 8.74
CA TYR A 166 7.50 -7.96 8.11
C TYR A 166 6.55 -9.17 8.05
N GLU A 167 5.58 -9.27 8.94
CA GLU A 167 4.50 -10.27 8.85
C GLU A 167 3.67 -10.09 7.58
N CYS A 168 3.49 -8.87 7.08
CA CYS A 168 2.83 -8.62 5.79
C CYS A 168 3.48 -9.42 4.64
N GLY A 169 4.80 -9.62 4.67
CA GLY A 169 5.52 -10.41 3.66
C GLY A 169 5.21 -11.90 3.66
N LYS A 170 4.58 -12.40 4.73
CA LYS A 170 4.20 -13.81 4.89
C LYS A 170 2.75 -14.08 4.52
N THR A 171 1.94 -13.04 4.40
CA THR A 171 0.53 -13.21 4.00
C THR A 171 0.40 -13.29 2.48
N GLU A 172 -0.59 -14.07 2.03
CA GLU A 172 -1.00 -14.20 0.63
C GLU A 172 -2.48 -13.80 0.46
N ASP A 173 -3.14 -13.44 1.57
CA ASP A 173 -4.55 -13.03 1.59
C ASP A 173 -4.67 -11.53 1.85
N THR A 174 -5.43 -10.85 0.98
CA THR A 174 -5.70 -9.40 1.10
C THR A 174 -6.43 -9.05 2.39
N MET A 175 -7.37 -9.88 2.86
CA MET A 175 -8.07 -9.65 4.12
C MET A 175 -7.13 -9.76 5.32
N GLU A 176 -6.16 -10.66 5.29
CA GLU A 176 -5.16 -10.74 6.36
C GLU A 176 -4.25 -9.51 6.36
N LEU A 177 -3.84 -9.04 5.17
CA LEU A 177 -3.10 -7.79 5.04
C LEU A 177 -3.92 -6.60 5.61
N ILE A 178 -5.21 -6.51 5.28
CA ILE A 178 -6.12 -5.49 5.82
C ILE A 178 -6.19 -5.58 7.36
N ARG A 179 -6.28 -6.77 7.94
CA ARG A 179 -6.28 -6.95 9.41
C ARG A 179 -4.99 -6.45 10.05
N ILE A 180 -3.84 -6.66 9.41
CA ILE A 180 -2.56 -6.14 9.90
C ILE A 180 -2.56 -4.62 9.85
N ILE A 181 -2.99 -4.01 8.73
CA ILE A 181 -3.10 -2.56 8.56
C ILE A 181 -4.04 -1.97 9.61
N ASP A 182 -5.23 -2.56 9.78
CA ASP A 182 -6.24 -2.09 10.76
C ASP A 182 -5.71 -2.14 12.18
N ASN A 183 -5.10 -3.25 12.57
CA ASN A 183 -4.49 -3.41 13.89
C ASN A 183 -3.37 -2.40 14.14
N LEU A 184 -2.48 -2.19 13.14
CA LEU A 184 -1.42 -1.19 13.25
C LEU A 184 -1.99 0.23 13.32
N TYR A 185 -3.02 0.56 12.55
CA TYR A 185 -3.68 1.86 12.64
C TYR A 185 -4.22 2.10 14.06
N ASN A 186 -4.96 1.13 14.59
CA ASN A 186 -5.58 1.19 15.92
C ASN A 186 -4.57 1.11 17.08
N THR A 187 -3.30 0.82 16.83
CA THR A 187 -2.27 0.72 17.89
C THR A 187 -1.18 1.79 17.78
N VAL A 188 -0.89 2.25 16.57
CA VAL A 188 0.22 3.18 16.28
C VAL A 188 -0.29 4.62 16.09
N ILE A 189 -1.44 4.77 15.40
CA ILE A 189 -1.95 6.07 14.95
C ILE A 189 -3.08 6.55 15.85
N ASP A 190 -4.19 5.83 15.92
CA ASP A 190 -5.34 6.19 16.77
C ASP A 190 -5.76 5.03 17.67
N PRO A 191 -5.18 4.91 18.89
CA PRO A 191 -5.52 3.84 19.83
C PRO A 191 -6.97 3.84 20.33
N ASP A 192 -7.69 4.93 20.12
CA ASP A 192 -9.09 5.05 20.51
C ASP A 192 -10.06 4.86 19.35
N PHE A 193 -9.57 4.68 18.12
CA PHE A 193 -10.42 4.56 16.92
C PHE A 193 -11.46 3.45 17.06
N GLU A 194 -11.02 2.24 17.38
CA GLU A 194 -11.91 1.08 17.50
C GLU A 194 -13.02 1.31 18.55
N LYS A 195 -12.68 1.93 19.69
CA LYS A 195 -13.65 2.25 20.74
C LYS A 195 -14.68 3.30 20.32
N LYS A 196 -14.28 4.28 19.49
CA LYS A 196 -15.13 5.39 19.07
C LYS A 196 -15.94 5.07 17.82
N LYS A 197 -15.38 4.35 16.88
CA LYS A 197 -15.91 4.17 15.52
C LYS A 197 -16.29 2.71 15.21
N GLY A 198 -15.77 1.75 15.96
CA GLY A 198 -16.07 0.33 15.86
C GLY A 198 -14.92 -0.51 15.30
N SER A 199 -15.10 -1.81 15.35
CA SER A 199 -14.13 -2.81 14.91
C SER A 199 -13.98 -2.85 13.37
N LEU A 200 -13.05 -3.67 12.88
CA LEU A 200 -12.88 -3.93 11.45
C LEU A 200 -14.17 -4.39 10.78
N GLU A 201 -14.97 -5.23 11.45
CA GLU A 201 -16.26 -5.69 10.95
C GLU A 201 -17.22 -4.51 10.72
N ARG A 202 -17.23 -3.50 11.59
CA ARG A 202 -18.03 -2.29 11.40
C ARG A 202 -17.50 -1.47 10.21
N VAL A 203 -16.19 -1.35 10.07
CA VAL A 203 -15.58 -0.67 8.90
C VAL A 203 -16.04 -1.35 7.60
N MET A 204 -15.94 -2.67 7.55
CA MET A 204 -16.31 -3.42 6.34
C MET A 204 -17.83 -3.46 6.10
N ALA A 205 -18.66 -3.25 7.11
CA ALA A 205 -20.11 -3.18 7.01
C ALA A 205 -20.67 -1.83 6.52
N VAL A 206 -19.82 -0.80 6.31
CA VAL A 206 -20.24 0.48 5.71
C VAL A 206 -20.80 0.21 4.32
N THR A 207 -22.03 0.70 4.06
CA THR A 207 -22.74 0.45 2.81
C THR A 207 -22.33 1.43 1.71
N LEU A 208 -22.68 1.10 0.46
CA LEU A 208 -22.48 1.99 -0.68
C LEU A 208 -23.29 3.28 -0.52
N GLU A 209 -24.52 3.19 0.01
CA GLU A 209 -25.36 4.36 0.24
C GLU A 209 -24.70 5.36 1.21
N GLU A 210 -24.08 4.85 2.30
CA GLU A 210 -23.31 5.67 3.24
C GLU A 210 -22.11 6.35 2.55
N LEU A 211 -21.42 5.65 1.64
CA LEU A 211 -20.26 6.20 0.93
C LEU A 211 -20.63 7.20 -0.17
N THR A 212 -21.82 7.08 -0.78
CA THR A 212 -22.27 7.99 -1.85
C THR A 212 -22.35 9.43 -1.34
N GLU A 213 -22.79 9.65 -0.09
CA GLU A 213 -22.81 10.97 0.54
C GLU A 213 -21.40 11.54 0.81
N PHE A 214 -20.38 10.66 0.87
CA PHE A 214 -18.99 11.04 1.13
C PHE A 214 -18.21 11.39 -0.14
N GLY A 215 -18.76 11.11 -1.34
CA GLY A 215 -18.05 11.34 -2.61
C GLY A 215 -16.95 10.32 -2.88
N TRP A 216 -17.20 9.04 -2.53
CA TRP A 216 -16.26 7.93 -2.71
C TRP A 216 -15.79 7.74 -4.16
N GLU A 217 -16.57 8.22 -5.12
CA GLU A 217 -16.25 8.16 -6.56
C GLU A 217 -14.91 8.84 -6.89
N ASP A 218 -14.48 9.80 -6.08
CA ASP A 218 -13.18 10.44 -6.20
C ASP A 218 -12.01 9.50 -5.84
N TYR A 219 -12.28 8.44 -5.05
CA TYR A 219 -11.29 7.49 -4.57
C TYR A 219 -11.29 6.17 -5.34
N LEU A 220 -12.46 5.72 -5.79
CA LEU A 220 -12.65 4.49 -6.55
C LEU A 220 -13.56 4.79 -7.73
N ASN A 221 -13.30 4.23 -8.91
CA ASN A 221 -14.30 4.24 -9.94
C ASN A 221 -15.42 3.21 -9.62
N GLU A 222 -16.62 3.43 -10.16
CA GLU A 222 -17.81 2.65 -9.86
C GLU A 222 -17.59 1.15 -10.14
N GLU A 223 -17.00 0.81 -11.29
CA GLU A 223 -16.70 -0.56 -11.72
C GLU A 223 -15.76 -1.27 -10.73
N MET A 224 -14.69 -0.58 -10.27
CA MET A 224 -13.76 -1.12 -9.26
C MET A 224 -14.42 -1.36 -7.91
N TYR A 225 -15.42 -0.56 -7.57
CA TYR A 225 -16.16 -0.71 -6.33
C TYR A 225 -17.10 -1.92 -6.39
N GLU A 226 -17.84 -2.08 -7.49
CA GLU A 226 -18.74 -3.21 -7.71
C GLU A 226 -17.98 -4.53 -7.70
N ASP A 227 -16.86 -4.64 -8.42
CA ASP A 227 -15.99 -5.81 -8.43
C ASP A 227 -15.45 -6.14 -7.03
N ALA A 228 -15.04 -5.13 -6.26
CA ALA A 228 -14.54 -5.33 -4.89
C ALA A 228 -15.66 -5.78 -3.94
N LEU A 229 -16.87 -5.27 -4.13
CA LEU A 229 -18.03 -5.64 -3.32
C LEU A 229 -18.47 -7.07 -3.61
N GLU A 230 -18.55 -7.48 -4.89
CA GLU A 230 -18.88 -8.84 -5.29
C GLU A 230 -17.88 -9.85 -4.72
N ASN A 231 -16.59 -9.61 -4.89
CA ASN A 231 -15.53 -10.45 -4.32
C ASN A 231 -15.59 -10.54 -2.80
N TYR A 232 -15.96 -9.45 -2.12
CA TYR A 232 -16.10 -9.42 -0.68
C TYR A 232 -17.30 -10.23 -0.20
N VAL A 233 -18.46 -10.08 -0.86
CA VAL A 233 -19.70 -10.84 -0.55
C VAL A 233 -19.47 -12.33 -0.78
N GLU A 234 -18.82 -12.71 -1.89
CA GLU A 234 -18.51 -14.12 -2.19
C GLU A 234 -17.65 -14.73 -1.08
N LYS A 235 -16.56 -14.08 -0.68
CA LYS A 235 -15.67 -14.56 0.39
C LYS A 235 -16.33 -14.65 1.76
N ILE A 236 -17.26 -13.73 2.08
CA ILE A 236 -18.02 -13.84 3.33
C ILE A 236 -18.98 -15.01 3.26
N THR A 237 -19.67 -15.21 2.13
CA THR A 237 -20.61 -16.31 1.94
C THR A 237 -19.92 -17.65 2.05
N GLU A 238 -18.76 -17.83 1.41
CA GLU A 238 -17.93 -19.02 1.56
C GLU A 238 -17.56 -19.31 3.01
N ARG A 239 -17.09 -18.28 3.75
CA ARG A 239 -16.74 -18.45 5.17
C ARG A 239 -17.93 -18.76 6.07
N MET A 240 -19.10 -18.21 5.79
CA MET A 240 -20.32 -18.54 6.53
C MET A 240 -20.72 -20.00 6.28
N THR A 241 -20.62 -20.46 5.04
CA THR A 241 -20.88 -21.85 4.66
C THR A 241 -19.90 -22.82 5.36
N ASP A 242 -18.60 -22.48 5.36
CA ASP A 242 -17.58 -23.27 6.06
C ASP A 242 -17.83 -23.36 7.57
N LEU A 243 -18.31 -22.27 8.19
CA LEU A 243 -18.67 -22.25 9.61
C LEU A 243 -19.93 -23.05 9.93
N GLU A 244 -20.93 -23.03 9.04
CA GLU A 244 -22.13 -23.84 9.16
C GLU A 244 -21.80 -25.35 9.00
N ASP A 245 -21.00 -25.72 8.03
CA ASP A 245 -20.55 -27.09 7.81
C ASP A 245 -19.69 -27.61 8.97
N ALA A 246 -18.80 -26.75 9.53
CA ALA A 246 -18.02 -27.09 10.72
C ALA A 246 -18.90 -27.32 11.96
N SER A 247 -19.98 -26.56 12.11
CA SER A 247 -20.92 -26.72 13.23
C SER A 247 -21.79 -27.97 13.12
N LEU A 248 -22.01 -28.48 11.90
CA LEU A 248 -22.79 -29.71 11.64
C LEU A 248 -21.96 -31.01 11.80
N THR A 249 -20.62 -30.88 11.90
CA THR A 249 -19.72 -32.04 12.08
C THR A 249 -19.31 -32.28 13.53
N GLU A 250 -19.76 -31.47 14.49
CA GLU A 250 -19.50 -31.62 15.93
C GLU A 250 -20.64 -32.28 16.73
N ASP A 251 -21.69 -32.81 16.08
CA ASP A 251 -22.75 -33.65 16.64
C ASP A 251 -22.55 -35.13 16.21
#